data_27851b039811e6454c5fa2109c54fe9b
#
_entry.id   27851b039811e6454c5fa2109c54fe9b
#
_cell.length_a   1.000
_cell.length_b   1.000
_cell.length_c   1.000
_cell.angle_alpha   90.00
_cell.angle_beta   90.00
_cell.angle_gamma   90.00
#
_symmetry.space_group_name_H-M   'P 1'
#
loop_
_entity.id
_entity.type
_entity.pdbx_description
1 polymer ?
#
loop_
_entity_poly.entity_id
_entity_poly.type
_entity_poly.pdbx_seq_one_letter_code
_entity_poly.pdbx_strand_id
1 'polypeptide(L)'
;ADAAKLCESSGSEMAETWGEPSMQALAARFDEIDTPHARDVLARLRARFGGFSQEWASARDQACADTRIRGVASEDSLEQRMYCFERHRQEFQILLTAITKESGPDDFVAMIEAVNDLPRSSDCRDVNRPEFRVPLPASDADRERVQDIDDKLVELTPTHWTKMNTADIAEVALLISEAKPLGYAPLLARAFVVQHELYRLHENDAAALAAARAGIVAATEAKNNEGIARWMLYFLSRKTLEDAPLEEFDTTRFFVGNAVQRAGNTPELRARFAMAQARHSSIRTQEEV
;
A
#
# COMPACT_ATOMS: atom_id res chain seq x y z
N ALA A 1 -10.93 -34.82 -6.83
CA ALA A 1 -10.96 -34.70 -5.35
C ALA A 1 -9.74 -34.00 -4.78
N ASP A 2 -8.60 -33.98 -5.51
CA ASP A 2 -7.35 -33.42 -4.97
C ASP A 2 -7.18 -31.92 -5.22
N ALA A 3 -7.76 -31.36 -6.29
CA ALA A 3 -7.63 -29.94 -6.61
C ALA A 3 -8.30 -29.01 -5.56
N ALA A 4 -9.43 -29.45 -4.99
CA ALA A 4 -10.09 -28.69 -3.92
C ALA A 4 -9.19 -28.60 -2.67
N LYS A 5 -8.55 -29.71 -2.28
CA LYS A 5 -7.65 -29.73 -1.12
C LYS A 5 -6.41 -28.85 -1.28
N LEU A 6 -5.90 -28.70 -2.52
CA LEU A 6 -4.76 -27.82 -2.82
C LEU A 6 -5.09 -26.33 -2.61
N CYS A 7 -6.38 -25.96 -2.64
CA CYS A 7 -6.84 -24.59 -2.48
C CYS A 7 -7.37 -24.29 -1.06
N GLU A 8 -7.30 -25.23 -0.11
CA GLU A 8 -7.84 -25.07 1.25
C GLU A 8 -6.77 -24.75 2.31
N SER A 9 -5.53 -24.47 1.91
CA SER A 9 -4.41 -24.24 2.85
C SER A 9 -4.29 -22.83 3.38
N SER A 10 -4.99 -21.88 2.78
CA SER A 10 -4.78 -20.43 3.05
C SER A 10 -5.15 -20.01 4.47
N GLY A 11 -6.12 -20.68 5.09
CA GLY A 11 -6.47 -20.41 6.48
C GLY A 11 -5.35 -20.77 7.46
N SER A 12 -4.58 -21.84 7.20
CA SER A 12 -3.45 -22.23 8.04
C SER A 12 -2.27 -21.28 7.92
N GLU A 13 -1.96 -20.81 6.72
CA GLU A 13 -0.89 -19.81 6.50
C GLU A 13 -1.19 -18.48 7.23
N MET A 14 -2.43 -18.01 7.17
CA MET A 14 -2.82 -16.81 7.90
C MET A 14 -2.85 -17.02 9.41
N ALA A 15 -3.15 -18.24 9.90
CA ALA A 15 -3.12 -18.56 11.32
C ALA A 15 -1.70 -18.50 11.93
N GLU A 16 -0.66 -18.66 11.13
CA GLU A 16 0.73 -18.44 11.56
C GLU A 16 0.99 -16.94 11.85
N THR A 17 0.36 -16.05 11.10
CA THR A 17 0.51 -14.60 11.28
C THR A 17 -0.48 -14.05 12.31
N TRP A 18 -1.75 -14.44 12.23
CA TRP A 18 -2.83 -14.03 13.14
C TRP A 18 -3.45 -15.24 13.82
N GLY A 19 -2.74 -15.82 14.78
CA GLY A 19 -3.17 -16.93 15.61
C GLY A 19 -3.17 -16.55 17.08
N GLU A 20 -3.39 -17.55 17.94
CA GLU A 20 -3.42 -17.36 19.39
C GLU A 20 -2.17 -16.66 19.96
N PRO A 21 -0.93 -16.99 19.54
CA PRO A 21 0.26 -16.29 20.04
C PRO A 21 0.25 -14.79 19.73
N SER A 22 -0.13 -14.41 18.50
CA SER A 22 -0.17 -13.00 18.07
C SER A 22 -1.26 -12.22 18.81
N MET A 23 -2.42 -12.85 19.02
CA MET A 23 -3.53 -12.25 19.78
C MET A 23 -3.17 -12.05 21.25
N GLN A 24 -2.44 -12.99 21.85
CA GLN A 24 -1.93 -12.88 23.23
C GLN A 24 -0.86 -11.79 23.34
N ALA A 25 0.09 -11.72 22.40
CA ALA A 25 1.12 -10.69 22.39
C ALA A 25 0.50 -9.28 22.27
N LEU A 26 -0.49 -9.12 21.38
CA LEU A 26 -1.22 -7.86 21.25
C LEU A 26 -1.98 -7.51 22.56
N ALA A 27 -2.63 -8.48 23.21
CA ALA A 27 -3.31 -8.24 24.47
C ALA A 27 -2.34 -7.83 25.58
N ALA A 28 -1.23 -8.54 25.74
CA ALA A 28 -0.22 -8.25 26.73
C ALA A 28 0.34 -6.83 26.57
N ARG A 29 0.57 -6.38 25.33
CA ARG A 29 1.01 -5.01 25.06
C ARG A 29 0.01 -3.96 25.55
N PHE A 30 -1.29 -4.18 25.30
CA PHE A 30 -2.34 -3.27 25.74
C PHE A 30 -2.61 -3.30 27.24
N ASP A 31 -2.35 -4.43 27.91
CA ASP A 31 -2.38 -4.53 29.37
C ASP A 31 -1.25 -3.70 30.02
N GLU A 32 -0.06 -3.64 29.38
CA GLU A 32 1.06 -2.79 29.82
C GLU A 32 0.78 -1.28 29.67
N ILE A 33 -0.01 -0.89 28.66
CA ILE A 33 -0.33 0.52 28.42
C ILE A 33 -1.26 1.09 29.51
N ASP A 34 -2.12 0.27 30.11
CA ASP A 34 -3.01 0.57 31.26
C ASP A 34 -3.68 1.97 31.22
N THR A 35 -4.38 2.27 30.13
CA THR A 35 -5.19 3.48 29.98
C THR A 35 -6.67 3.15 29.84
N PRO A 36 -7.60 4.06 30.21
CA PRO A 36 -9.04 3.82 30.07
C PRO A 36 -9.47 3.45 28.65
N HIS A 37 -8.76 3.96 27.64
CA HIS A 37 -9.09 3.74 26.23
C HIS A 37 -8.41 2.49 25.63
N ALA A 38 -7.41 1.92 26.29
CA ALA A 38 -6.63 0.79 25.77
C ALA A 38 -7.52 -0.40 25.40
N ARG A 39 -8.51 -0.73 26.23
CA ARG A 39 -9.43 -1.85 25.96
C ARG A 39 -10.29 -1.64 24.72
N ASP A 40 -10.78 -0.42 24.50
CA ASP A 40 -11.61 -0.11 23.33
C ASP A 40 -10.78 -0.15 22.04
N VAL A 41 -9.56 0.37 22.10
CA VAL A 41 -8.61 0.32 20.97
C VAL A 41 -8.24 -1.13 20.66
N LEU A 42 -7.87 -1.93 21.67
CA LEU A 42 -7.57 -3.36 21.51
C LEU A 42 -8.74 -4.11 20.85
N ALA A 43 -9.97 -3.85 21.30
CA ALA A 43 -11.15 -4.50 20.72
C ALA A 43 -11.32 -4.15 19.24
N ARG A 44 -11.10 -2.90 18.86
CA ARG A 44 -11.16 -2.43 17.45
C ARG A 44 -10.05 -3.06 16.60
N LEU A 45 -8.81 -3.07 17.10
CA LEU A 45 -7.68 -3.68 16.40
C LEU A 45 -7.92 -5.18 16.17
N ARG A 46 -8.37 -5.92 17.21
CA ARG A 46 -8.71 -7.34 17.08
C ARG A 46 -9.79 -7.60 16.04
N ALA A 47 -10.83 -6.78 16.02
CA ALA A 47 -11.91 -6.91 15.03
C ALA A 47 -11.41 -6.68 13.61
N ARG A 48 -10.56 -5.67 13.41
CA ARG A 48 -9.98 -5.34 12.09
C ARG A 48 -9.00 -6.40 11.61
N PHE A 49 -8.07 -6.82 12.47
CA PHE A 49 -7.11 -7.89 12.16
C PHE A 49 -7.81 -9.22 11.87
N GLY A 50 -8.81 -9.57 12.67
CA GLY A 50 -9.62 -10.76 12.42
C GLY A 50 -10.39 -10.69 11.11
N GLY A 51 -10.98 -9.54 10.78
CA GLY A 51 -11.66 -9.31 9.50
C GLY A 51 -10.70 -9.41 8.31
N PHE A 52 -9.53 -8.79 8.39
CA PHE A 52 -8.49 -8.89 7.37
C PHE A 52 -8.05 -10.35 7.16
N SER A 53 -7.76 -11.08 8.24
CA SER A 53 -7.33 -12.47 8.20
C SER A 53 -8.35 -13.36 7.47
N GLN A 54 -9.64 -13.20 7.78
CA GLN A 54 -10.72 -13.97 7.14
C GLN A 54 -10.88 -13.61 5.66
N GLU A 55 -10.84 -12.30 5.33
CA GLU A 55 -10.93 -11.83 3.95
C GLU A 55 -9.77 -12.35 3.12
N TRP A 56 -8.53 -12.26 3.65
CA TRP A 56 -7.33 -12.73 2.97
C TRP A 56 -7.41 -14.24 2.66
N ALA A 57 -7.71 -15.07 3.65
CA ALA A 57 -7.80 -16.50 3.47
C ALA A 57 -8.88 -16.87 2.43
N SER A 58 -10.09 -16.31 2.56
CA SER A 58 -11.18 -16.53 1.64
C SER A 58 -10.86 -16.07 0.22
N ALA A 59 -10.25 -14.91 0.06
CA ALA A 59 -9.90 -14.35 -1.25
C ALA A 59 -8.83 -15.19 -1.97
N ARG A 60 -7.83 -15.67 -1.22
CA ARG A 60 -6.75 -16.50 -1.73
C ARG A 60 -7.26 -17.89 -2.15
N ASP A 61 -8.09 -18.54 -1.33
CA ASP A 61 -8.73 -19.82 -1.67
C ASP A 61 -9.58 -19.70 -2.94
N GLN A 62 -10.35 -18.62 -3.06
CA GLN A 62 -11.14 -18.34 -4.23
C GLN A 62 -10.28 -18.10 -5.48
N ALA A 63 -9.15 -17.40 -5.36
CA ALA A 63 -8.22 -17.19 -6.47
C ALA A 63 -7.61 -18.51 -6.98
N CYS A 64 -7.24 -19.39 -6.07
CA CYS A 64 -6.79 -20.74 -6.40
C CYS A 64 -7.92 -21.54 -7.11
N ALA A 65 -9.13 -21.51 -6.58
CA ALA A 65 -10.27 -22.21 -7.13
C ALA A 65 -10.67 -21.69 -8.53
N ASP A 66 -10.57 -20.37 -8.77
CA ASP A 66 -10.81 -19.75 -10.08
C ASP A 66 -9.90 -20.34 -11.16
N THR A 67 -8.67 -20.63 -10.83
CA THR A 67 -7.69 -21.21 -11.75
C THR A 67 -7.79 -22.72 -11.83
N ARG A 68 -7.66 -23.43 -10.69
CA ARG A 68 -7.45 -24.87 -10.67
C ARG A 68 -8.73 -25.70 -10.68
N ILE A 69 -9.86 -25.12 -10.25
CA ILE A 69 -11.15 -25.82 -10.18
C ILE A 69 -12.08 -25.33 -11.27
N ARG A 70 -12.24 -24.01 -11.42
CA ARG A 70 -13.19 -23.40 -12.36
C ARG A 70 -12.60 -23.15 -13.75
N GLY A 71 -11.28 -23.06 -13.88
CA GLY A 71 -10.60 -22.82 -15.15
C GLY A 71 -10.88 -21.44 -15.77
N VAL A 72 -11.28 -20.45 -14.95
CA VAL A 72 -11.63 -19.10 -15.42
C VAL A 72 -10.44 -18.12 -15.39
N ALA A 73 -9.30 -18.54 -14.85
CA ALA A 73 -8.06 -17.79 -14.81
C ALA A 73 -6.88 -18.72 -15.16
N SER A 74 -5.77 -18.14 -15.67
CA SER A 74 -4.54 -18.87 -16.00
C SER A 74 -3.65 -19.10 -14.77
N GLU A 75 -2.69 -20.04 -14.86
CA GLU A 75 -1.66 -20.24 -13.81
C GLU A 75 -0.79 -19.01 -13.66
N ASP A 76 -0.41 -18.32 -14.76
CA ASP A 76 0.36 -17.06 -14.67
C ASP A 76 -0.40 -15.98 -13.88
N SER A 77 -1.71 -15.90 -14.08
CA SER A 77 -2.58 -15.00 -13.30
C SER A 77 -2.66 -15.43 -11.83
N LEU A 78 -2.67 -16.74 -11.55
CA LEU A 78 -2.65 -17.24 -10.19
C LEU A 78 -1.35 -16.87 -9.49
N GLU A 79 -0.20 -17.04 -10.14
CA GLU A 79 1.11 -16.71 -9.59
C GLU A 79 1.18 -15.23 -9.18
N GLN A 80 0.77 -14.32 -10.06
CA GLN A 80 0.73 -12.88 -9.75
C GLN A 80 -0.20 -12.56 -8.58
N ARG A 81 -1.37 -13.23 -8.50
CA ARG A 81 -2.30 -13.07 -7.38
C ARG A 81 -1.74 -13.62 -6.09
N MET A 82 -1.04 -14.76 -6.11
CA MET A 82 -0.38 -15.32 -4.94
C MET A 82 0.71 -14.38 -4.43
N TYR A 83 1.50 -13.80 -5.32
CA TYR A 83 2.47 -12.76 -4.98
C TYR A 83 1.82 -11.54 -4.30
N CYS A 84 0.68 -11.06 -4.82
CA CYS A 84 -0.09 -9.97 -4.21
C CYS A 84 -0.59 -10.33 -2.80
N PHE A 85 -1.11 -11.55 -2.60
CA PHE A 85 -1.58 -12.01 -1.30
C PHE A 85 -0.44 -12.12 -0.29
N GLU A 86 0.71 -12.62 -0.69
CA GLU A 86 1.87 -12.74 0.18
C GLU A 86 2.35 -11.36 0.66
N ARG A 87 2.45 -10.39 -0.23
CA ARG A 87 2.77 -9.01 0.13
C ARG A 87 1.77 -8.44 1.16
N HIS A 88 0.46 -8.61 0.96
CA HIS A 88 -0.55 -8.14 1.91
C HIS A 88 -0.41 -8.82 3.29
N ARG A 89 -0.02 -10.10 3.32
CA ARG A 89 0.23 -10.82 4.56
C ARG A 89 1.46 -10.26 5.30
N GLN A 90 2.51 -9.90 4.58
CA GLN A 90 3.72 -9.28 5.14
C GLN A 90 3.44 -7.88 5.67
N GLU A 91 2.73 -7.03 4.92
CA GLU A 91 2.30 -5.71 5.38
C GLU A 91 1.50 -5.81 6.70
N PHE A 92 0.58 -6.77 6.76
CA PHE A 92 -0.15 -7.09 7.99
C PHE A 92 0.78 -7.50 9.12
N GLN A 93 1.73 -8.39 8.88
CA GLN A 93 2.67 -8.90 9.89
C GLN A 93 3.58 -7.80 10.44
N ILE A 94 4.09 -6.94 9.56
CA ILE A 94 4.92 -5.80 9.95
C ILE A 94 4.13 -4.82 10.82
N LEU A 95 2.91 -4.48 10.40
CA LEU A 95 2.04 -3.61 11.19
C LEU A 95 1.71 -4.19 12.55
N LEU A 96 1.36 -5.48 12.63
CA LEU A 96 1.08 -6.18 13.88
C LEU A 96 2.31 -6.18 14.79
N THR A 97 3.50 -6.41 14.23
CA THR A 97 4.77 -6.40 14.95
C THR A 97 5.08 -5.02 15.51
N ALA A 98 4.91 -3.98 14.70
CA ALA A 98 5.12 -2.59 15.13
C ALA A 98 4.18 -2.22 16.28
N ILE A 99 2.89 -2.55 16.17
CA ILE A 99 1.92 -2.30 17.24
C ILE A 99 2.27 -3.04 18.53
N THR A 100 2.71 -4.29 18.43
CA THR A 100 3.00 -5.10 19.63
C THR A 100 4.30 -4.72 20.32
N LYS A 101 5.29 -4.16 19.59
CA LYS A 101 6.62 -3.88 20.14
C LYS A 101 6.84 -2.41 20.50
N GLU A 102 6.35 -1.48 19.70
CA GLU A 102 6.82 -0.09 19.69
C GLU A 102 5.76 0.94 20.07
N SER A 103 4.48 0.57 20.10
CA SER A 103 3.39 1.52 20.28
C SER A 103 3.14 1.90 21.75
N GLY A 104 2.65 3.11 21.95
CA GLY A 104 2.25 3.67 23.25
C GLY A 104 0.84 4.26 23.21
N PRO A 105 0.39 4.87 24.32
CA PRO A 105 -0.98 5.44 24.41
C PRO A 105 -1.18 6.61 23.44
N ASP A 106 -0.14 7.36 23.11
CA ASP A 106 -0.20 8.50 22.20
C ASP A 106 -0.40 8.07 20.73
N ASP A 107 -0.14 6.78 20.42
CA ASP A 107 -0.20 6.24 19.07
C ASP A 107 -1.57 5.66 18.69
N PHE A 108 -2.56 5.68 19.60
CA PHE A 108 -3.85 5.00 19.40
C PHE A 108 -4.59 5.40 18.12
N VAL A 109 -4.59 6.69 17.78
CA VAL A 109 -5.24 7.18 16.55
C VAL A 109 -4.48 6.65 15.33
N ALA A 110 -3.16 6.79 15.34
CA ALA A 110 -2.31 6.32 14.24
C ALA A 110 -2.39 4.80 14.04
N MET A 111 -2.47 4.01 15.12
CA MET A 111 -2.69 2.57 15.04
C MET A 111 -4.00 2.22 14.32
N ILE A 112 -5.10 2.90 14.72
CA ILE A 112 -6.42 2.66 14.11
C ILE A 112 -6.41 3.05 12.63
N GLU A 113 -5.79 4.18 12.29
CA GLU A 113 -5.64 4.63 10.90
C GLU A 113 -4.84 3.61 10.08
N ALA A 114 -3.66 3.20 10.55
CA ALA A 114 -2.81 2.25 9.85
C ALA A 114 -3.49 0.89 9.63
N VAL A 115 -4.23 0.39 10.62
CA VAL A 115 -4.96 -0.87 10.46
C VAL A 115 -6.16 -0.73 9.50
N ASN A 116 -6.75 0.46 9.40
CA ASN A 116 -7.79 0.75 8.41
C ASN A 116 -7.21 0.89 6.99
N ASP A 117 -5.96 1.32 6.88
CA ASP A 117 -5.24 1.49 5.61
C ASP A 117 -4.65 0.18 5.06
N LEU A 118 -4.73 -0.94 5.81
CA LEU A 118 -4.35 -2.25 5.29
C LEU A 118 -5.03 -2.52 3.94
N PRO A 119 -4.28 -3.08 2.96
CA PRO A 119 -4.79 -3.31 1.63
C PRO A 119 -5.96 -4.31 1.64
N ARG A 120 -6.87 -4.15 0.70
CA ARG A 120 -8.01 -5.08 0.58
C ARG A 120 -7.56 -6.35 -0.11
N SER A 121 -7.74 -7.50 0.53
CA SER A 121 -7.40 -8.79 -0.08
C SER A 121 -8.23 -9.11 -1.33
N SER A 122 -9.45 -8.54 -1.45
CA SER A 122 -10.26 -8.60 -2.67
C SER A 122 -9.57 -8.01 -3.90
N ASP A 123 -8.66 -7.05 -3.71
CA ASP A 123 -7.90 -6.43 -4.79
C ASP A 123 -6.97 -7.43 -5.48
N CYS A 124 -6.39 -8.38 -4.75
CA CYS A 124 -5.57 -9.46 -5.33
C CYS A 124 -6.39 -10.47 -6.16
N ARG A 125 -7.72 -10.47 -6.03
CA ARG A 125 -8.60 -11.32 -6.85
C ARG A 125 -8.97 -10.72 -8.21
N ASP A 126 -8.94 -9.40 -8.32
CA ASP A 126 -9.36 -8.71 -9.54
C ASP A 126 -8.33 -8.90 -10.66
N VAL A 127 -8.57 -9.89 -11.52
CA VAL A 127 -7.71 -10.21 -12.68
C VAL A 127 -7.58 -9.04 -13.68
N ASN A 128 -8.45 -8.04 -13.60
CA ASN A 128 -8.42 -6.88 -14.48
C ASN A 128 -7.53 -5.75 -13.94
N ARG A 129 -6.99 -5.89 -12.75
CA ARG A 129 -6.07 -4.86 -12.21
C ARG A 129 -4.90 -4.65 -13.16
N PRO A 130 -4.55 -3.38 -13.44
CA PRO A 130 -3.49 -3.06 -14.39
C PRO A 130 -2.14 -3.68 -14.03
N GLU A 131 -1.82 -3.79 -12.74
CA GLU A 131 -0.57 -4.38 -12.25
C GLU A 131 -0.42 -5.86 -12.64
N PHE A 132 -1.54 -6.62 -12.77
CA PHE A 132 -1.51 -8.01 -13.24
C PHE A 132 -1.39 -8.14 -14.77
N ARG A 133 -1.37 -7.02 -15.49
CA ARG A 133 -1.13 -7.01 -16.95
C ARG A 133 0.35 -6.92 -17.32
N VAL A 134 1.22 -6.66 -16.35
CA VAL A 134 2.66 -6.70 -16.51
C VAL A 134 3.13 -8.04 -15.97
N PRO A 135 3.58 -8.96 -16.83
CA PRO A 135 4.00 -10.28 -16.38
C PRO A 135 5.22 -10.17 -15.46
N LEU A 136 5.33 -11.10 -14.52
CA LEU A 136 6.56 -11.27 -13.75
C LEU A 136 7.72 -11.60 -14.69
N PRO A 137 8.99 -11.36 -14.29
CA PRO A 137 10.15 -11.76 -15.06
C PRO A 137 10.10 -13.24 -15.46
N ALA A 138 10.67 -13.58 -16.63
CA ALA A 138 10.60 -14.93 -17.16
C ALA A 138 11.46 -15.92 -16.40
N SER A 139 12.61 -15.49 -15.83
CA SER A 139 13.50 -16.39 -15.08
C SER A 139 13.06 -16.51 -13.62
N ASP A 140 13.19 -17.71 -13.04
CA ASP A 140 12.88 -17.94 -11.63
C ASP A 140 13.79 -17.10 -10.72
N ALA A 141 15.07 -16.96 -11.08
CA ALA A 141 16.02 -16.14 -10.33
C ALA A 141 15.61 -14.65 -10.27
N ASP A 142 15.11 -14.09 -11.38
CA ASP A 142 14.62 -12.72 -11.39
C ASP A 142 13.31 -12.57 -10.62
N ARG A 143 12.43 -13.57 -10.63
CA ARG A 143 11.22 -13.59 -9.80
C ARG A 143 11.53 -13.62 -8.32
N GLU A 144 12.46 -14.47 -7.90
CA GLU A 144 12.97 -14.54 -6.54
C GLU A 144 13.59 -13.21 -6.11
N ARG A 145 14.36 -12.57 -7.02
CA ARG A 145 14.93 -11.26 -6.76
C ARG A 145 13.87 -10.16 -6.63
N VAL A 146 12.83 -10.20 -7.47
CA VAL A 146 11.67 -9.29 -7.33
C VAL A 146 11.03 -9.44 -5.96
N GLN A 147 10.83 -10.69 -5.50
CA GLN A 147 10.26 -10.96 -4.19
C GLN A 147 11.15 -10.43 -3.06
N ASP A 148 12.45 -10.73 -3.08
CA ASP A 148 13.40 -10.28 -2.06
C ASP A 148 13.43 -8.75 -1.93
N ILE A 149 13.39 -8.04 -3.06
CA ILE A 149 13.37 -6.57 -3.06
C ILE A 149 12.03 -6.05 -2.53
N ASP A 150 10.92 -6.67 -2.93
CA ASP A 150 9.59 -6.25 -2.49
C ASP A 150 9.41 -6.45 -0.97
N ASP A 151 9.90 -7.57 -0.43
CA ASP A 151 9.88 -7.86 1.00
C ASP A 151 10.61 -6.78 1.81
N LYS A 152 11.81 -6.38 1.35
CA LYS A 152 12.55 -5.28 1.97
C LYS A 152 11.87 -3.93 1.82
N LEU A 153 11.20 -3.66 0.68
CA LEU A 153 10.42 -2.44 0.52
C LEU A 153 9.24 -2.39 1.49
N VAL A 154 8.60 -3.53 1.79
CA VAL A 154 7.55 -3.60 2.80
C VAL A 154 8.10 -3.27 4.18
N GLU A 155 9.28 -3.80 4.55
CA GLU A 155 9.95 -3.49 5.82
C GLU A 155 10.31 -2.02 5.96
N LEU A 156 10.72 -1.38 4.86
CA LEU A 156 11.08 0.05 4.80
C LEU A 156 9.87 0.98 4.66
N THR A 157 8.66 0.42 4.45
CA THR A 157 7.45 1.25 4.33
C THR A 157 7.15 1.92 5.67
N PRO A 158 7.13 3.27 5.73
CA PRO A 158 6.90 3.97 6.98
C PRO A 158 5.53 3.65 7.55
N THR A 159 5.49 3.20 8.79
CA THR A 159 4.26 3.21 9.59
C THR A 159 4.14 4.54 10.31
N HIS A 160 2.93 4.97 10.63
CA HIS A 160 2.65 6.31 11.18
C HIS A 160 3.42 6.66 12.48
N TRP A 161 4.03 5.68 13.14
CA TRP A 161 4.78 5.86 14.41
C TRP A 161 6.19 5.26 14.41
N THR A 162 6.65 4.64 13.32
CA THR A 162 8.01 4.11 13.28
C THR A 162 9.04 5.23 13.30
N LYS A 163 10.04 5.09 14.16
CA LYS A 163 11.20 5.99 14.16
C LYS A 163 11.98 5.80 12.87
N MET A 164 11.93 6.82 12.04
CA MET A 164 12.61 6.82 10.76
C MET A 164 14.12 6.96 10.95
N ASN A 165 14.88 6.16 10.21
CA ASN A 165 16.33 6.25 10.17
C ASN A 165 16.76 6.79 8.79
N THR A 166 17.73 7.69 8.77
CA THR A 166 18.32 8.17 7.50
C THR A 166 18.98 7.05 6.68
N ALA A 167 19.37 5.95 7.33
CA ALA A 167 19.86 4.75 6.66
C ALA A 167 18.82 4.14 5.72
N ASP A 168 17.52 4.25 6.03
CA ASP A 168 16.42 3.71 5.22
C ASP A 168 16.36 4.37 3.83
N ILE A 169 16.72 5.66 3.75
CA ILE A 169 16.82 6.39 2.48
C ILE A 169 17.92 5.82 1.57
N ALA A 170 19.06 5.47 2.16
CA ALA A 170 20.16 4.88 1.41
C ALA A 170 19.81 3.46 0.95
N GLU A 171 19.14 2.69 1.80
CA GLU A 171 18.71 1.34 1.50
C GLU A 171 17.67 1.31 0.37
N VAL A 172 16.63 2.14 0.42
CA VAL A 172 15.66 2.20 -0.68
C VAL A 172 16.28 2.64 -2.00
N ALA A 173 17.28 3.54 -1.97
CA ALA A 173 18.02 3.93 -3.17
C ALA A 173 18.81 2.75 -3.76
N LEU A 174 19.41 1.91 -2.92
CA LEU A 174 20.07 0.67 -3.34
C LEU A 174 19.06 -0.30 -3.96
N LEU A 175 17.92 -0.55 -3.30
CA LEU A 175 16.87 -1.44 -3.81
C LEU A 175 16.33 -0.96 -5.17
N ILE A 176 16.16 0.34 -5.38
CA ILE A 176 15.80 0.91 -6.69
C ILE A 176 16.87 0.59 -7.74
N SER A 177 18.16 0.71 -7.39
CA SER A 177 19.26 0.39 -8.31
C SER A 177 19.30 -1.09 -8.69
N GLU A 178 18.96 -1.98 -7.77
CA GLU A 178 18.85 -3.42 -7.98
C GLU A 178 17.58 -3.82 -8.76
N ALA A 179 16.47 -3.10 -8.56
CA ALA A 179 15.21 -3.35 -9.26
C ALA A 179 15.23 -2.94 -10.74
N LYS A 180 15.99 -1.89 -11.10
CA LYS A 180 16.04 -1.38 -12.47
C LYS A 180 16.42 -2.43 -13.53
N PRO A 181 17.47 -3.25 -13.36
CA PRO A 181 17.86 -4.26 -14.34
C PRO A 181 16.81 -5.37 -14.54
N LEU A 182 15.94 -5.61 -13.55
CA LEU A 182 14.87 -6.61 -13.62
C LEU A 182 13.76 -6.22 -14.61
N GLY A 183 13.64 -4.93 -14.96
CA GLY A 183 12.65 -4.43 -15.91
C GLY A 183 11.19 -4.61 -15.47
N TYR A 184 10.93 -4.91 -14.20
CA TYR A 184 9.60 -5.11 -13.66
C TYR A 184 9.05 -3.79 -13.10
N ALA A 185 8.36 -3.03 -13.94
CA ALA A 185 7.85 -1.70 -13.64
C ALA A 185 6.95 -1.62 -12.38
N PRO A 186 6.10 -2.61 -12.03
CA PRO A 186 5.32 -2.57 -10.79
C PRO A 186 6.19 -2.50 -9.53
N LEU A 187 7.33 -3.19 -9.49
CA LEU A 187 8.28 -3.12 -8.37
C LEU A 187 8.89 -1.72 -8.25
N LEU A 188 9.34 -1.15 -9.38
CA LEU A 188 9.90 0.20 -9.41
C LEU A 188 8.88 1.26 -8.96
N ALA A 189 7.63 1.14 -9.39
CA ALA A 189 6.58 2.05 -8.98
C ALA A 189 6.39 2.05 -7.44
N ARG A 190 6.42 0.87 -6.81
CA ARG A 190 6.35 0.75 -5.34
C ARG A 190 7.60 1.31 -4.66
N ALA A 191 8.78 0.98 -5.16
CA ALA A 191 10.04 1.48 -4.60
C ALA A 191 10.10 3.02 -4.56
N PHE A 192 9.58 3.68 -5.60
CA PHE A 192 9.49 5.13 -5.61
C PHE A 192 8.42 5.68 -4.65
N VAL A 193 7.35 4.92 -4.34
CA VAL A 193 6.40 5.31 -3.28
C VAL A 193 7.12 5.33 -1.92
N VAL A 194 7.83 4.26 -1.58
CA VAL A 194 8.58 4.16 -0.32
C VAL A 194 9.63 5.29 -0.24
N GLN A 195 10.41 5.48 -1.30
CA GLN A 195 11.43 6.53 -1.36
C GLN A 195 10.83 7.93 -1.17
N HIS A 196 9.70 8.20 -1.82
CA HIS A 196 8.99 9.47 -1.68
C HIS A 196 8.55 9.72 -0.23
N GLU A 197 7.91 8.73 0.40
CA GLU A 197 7.44 8.87 1.78
C GLU A 197 8.61 9.08 2.77
N LEU A 198 9.72 8.36 2.57
CA LEU A 198 10.93 8.56 3.37
C LEU A 198 11.47 9.99 3.23
N TYR A 199 11.59 10.52 2.01
CA TYR A 199 12.02 11.91 1.82
C TYR A 199 11.05 12.93 2.41
N ARG A 200 9.74 12.68 2.28
CA ARG A 200 8.71 13.56 2.85
C ARG A 200 8.79 13.63 4.37
N LEU A 201 9.00 12.51 5.02
CA LEU A 201 9.13 12.42 6.48
C LEU A 201 10.44 13.06 7.00
N HIS A 202 11.47 13.09 6.17
CA HIS A 202 12.72 13.81 6.45
C HIS A 202 12.69 15.29 5.98
N GLU A 203 11.52 15.82 5.64
CA GLU A 203 11.32 17.20 5.19
C GLU A 203 12.18 17.59 3.96
N ASN A 204 12.60 16.59 3.17
CA ASN A 204 13.35 16.81 1.93
C ASN A 204 12.41 16.87 0.72
N ASP A 205 11.72 17.98 0.60
CA ASP A 205 10.69 18.21 -0.41
C ASP A 205 11.21 18.09 -1.85
N ALA A 206 12.44 18.54 -2.12
CA ALA A 206 13.02 18.47 -3.45
C ALA A 206 13.27 17.01 -3.89
N ALA A 207 13.82 16.20 -2.99
CA ALA A 207 14.03 14.77 -3.24
C ALA A 207 12.70 13.99 -3.31
N ALA A 208 11.74 14.31 -2.44
CA ALA A 208 10.40 13.73 -2.49
C ALA A 208 9.71 14.01 -3.84
N LEU A 209 9.82 15.24 -4.36
CA LEU A 209 9.28 15.60 -5.67
C LEU A 209 9.96 14.85 -6.81
N ALA A 210 11.28 14.66 -6.75
CA ALA A 210 12.03 13.89 -7.74
C ALA A 210 11.58 12.41 -7.74
N ALA A 211 11.45 11.79 -6.55
CA ALA A 211 10.93 10.44 -6.40
C ALA A 211 9.50 10.30 -6.93
N ALA A 212 8.63 11.27 -6.66
CA ALA A 212 7.25 11.26 -7.17
C ALA A 212 7.20 11.31 -8.71
N ARG A 213 8.06 12.11 -9.36
CA ARG A 213 8.16 12.15 -10.83
C ARG A 213 8.61 10.79 -11.39
N ALA A 214 9.62 10.18 -10.79
CA ALA A 214 10.09 8.85 -11.18
C ALA A 214 8.98 7.78 -10.95
N GLY A 215 8.24 7.90 -9.85
CA GLY A 215 7.09 7.05 -9.54
C GLY A 215 5.97 7.12 -10.59
N ILE A 216 5.67 8.32 -11.13
CA ILE A 216 4.70 8.46 -12.24
C ILE A 216 5.18 7.73 -13.49
N VAL A 217 6.47 7.85 -13.85
CA VAL A 217 7.03 7.15 -15.01
C VAL A 217 6.88 5.64 -14.81
N ALA A 218 7.35 5.11 -13.68
CA ALA A 218 7.24 3.69 -13.38
C ALA A 218 5.78 3.19 -13.33
N ALA A 219 4.86 3.97 -12.74
CA ALA A 219 3.44 3.64 -12.72
C ALA A 219 2.82 3.64 -14.13
N THR A 220 3.32 4.49 -15.04
CA THR A 220 2.88 4.53 -16.44
C THR A 220 3.34 3.29 -17.19
N GLU A 221 4.60 2.87 -17.02
CA GLU A 221 5.14 1.64 -17.58
C GLU A 221 4.44 0.40 -17.02
N ALA A 222 4.10 0.42 -15.72
CA ALA A 222 3.30 -0.61 -15.05
C ALA A 222 1.81 -0.59 -15.47
N LYS A 223 1.37 0.35 -16.31
CA LYS A 223 -0.05 0.54 -16.68
C LYS A 223 -0.97 0.74 -15.48
N ASN A 224 -0.43 1.23 -14.37
CA ASN A 224 -1.13 1.44 -13.10
C ASN A 224 -1.79 2.83 -13.07
N ASN A 225 -2.99 2.94 -13.65
CA ASN A 225 -3.73 4.20 -13.69
C ASN A 225 -4.08 4.72 -12.27
N GLU A 226 -4.31 3.84 -11.31
CA GLU A 226 -4.57 4.24 -9.92
C GLU A 226 -3.33 4.88 -9.29
N GLY A 227 -2.15 4.26 -9.44
CA GLY A 227 -0.88 4.82 -8.99
C GLY A 227 -0.62 6.19 -9.64
N ILE A 228 -0.85 6.32 -10.96
CA ILE A 228 -0.73 7.61 -11.66
C ILE A 228 -1.68 8.66 -11.05
N ALA A 229 -2.95 8.31 -10.81
CA ALA A 229 -3.93 9.23 -10.23
C ALA A 229 -3.53 9.66 -8.80
N ARG A 230 -3.06 8.73 -7.97
CA ARG A 230 -2.57 9.02 -6.60
C ARG A 230 -1.39 10.00 -6.63
N TRP A 231 -0.41 9.78 -7.50
CA TRP A 231 0.72 10.69 -7.69
C TRP A 231 0.29 12.08 -8.17
N MET A 232 -0.62 12.14 -9.13
CA MET A 232 -1.11 13.42 -9.65
C MET A 232 -1.94 14.17 -8.62
N LEU A 233 -2.71 13.47 -7.77
CA LEU A 233 -3.40 14.06 -6.61
C LEU A 233 -2.41 14.63 -5.60
N TYR A 234 -1.31 13.95 -5.34
CA TYR A 234 -0.24 14.47 -4.51
C TYR A 234 0.30 15.80 -5.06
N PHE A 235 0.59 15.89 -6.37
CA PHE A 235 1.04 17.15 -6.98
C PHE A 235 0.00 18.25 -6.84
N LEU A 236 -1.27 17.96 -7.06
CA LEU A 236 -2.35 18.95 -6.94
C LEU A 236 -2.50 19.50 -5.51
N SER A 237 -2.20 18.69 -4.49
CA SER A 237 -2.33 19.06 -3.08
C SER A 237 -1.07 19.72 -2.50
N ARG A 238 -0.05 19.96 -3.31
CA ARG A 238 1.18 20.59 -2.83
C ARG A 238 1.04 22.10 -2.66
N LYS A 239 1.69 22.64 -1.62
CA LYS A 239 1.73 24.07 -1.30
C LYS A 239 2.22 24.94 -2.47
N THR A 240 3.14 24.42 -3.31
CA THR A 240 3.62 25.13 -4.50
C THR A 240 2.53 25.40 -5.54
N LEU A 241 1.47 24.58 -5.57
CA LEU A 241 0.30 24.80 -6.41
C LEU A 241 -0.78 25.64 -5.70
N GLU A 242 -0.76 25.68 -4.38
CA GLU A 242 -1.63 26.55 -3.59
C GLU A 242 -1.31 28.03 -3.89
N ASP A 243 -0.03 28.37 -4.12
CA ASP A 243 0.46 29.69 -4.46
C ASP A 243 0.57 29.95 -5.99
N ALA A 244 0.20 28.96 -6.82
CA ALA A 244 0.33 29.03 -8.27
C ALA A 244 -0.76 29.93 -8.91
N PRO A 245 -0.47 30.53 -10.08
CA PRO A 245 -1.51 31.23 -10.87
C PRO A 245 -2.71 30.32 -11.16
N LEU A 246 -3.91 30.91 -11.21
CA LEU A 246 -5.17 30.15 -11.42
C LEU A 246 -5.12 29.27 -12.67
N GLU A 247 -4.53 29.77 -13.74
CA GLU A 247 -4.40 29.03 -15.01
C GLU A 247 -3.56 27.75 -14.86
N GLU A 248 -2.48 27.81 -14.08
CA GLU A 248 -1.62 26.67 -13.82
C GLU A 248 -2.33 25.63 -12.94
N PHE A 249 -3.04 26.09 -11.90
CA PHE A 249 -3.85 25.23 -11.07
C PHE A 249 -4.98 24.56 -11.88
N ASP A 250 -5.73 25.32 -12.68
CA ASP A 250 -6.82 24.79 -13.49
C ASP A 250 -6.32 23.77 -14.53
N THR A 251 -5.18 24.03 -15.13
CA THR A 251 -4.53 23.10 -16.05
C THR A 251 -4.15 21.79 -15.33
N THR A 252 -3.50 21.89 -14.18
CA THR A 252 -3.13 20.72 -13.37
C THR A 252 -4.37 19.95 -12.92
N ARG A 253 -5.38 20.66 -12.42
CA ARG A 253 -6.67 20.08 -12.00
C ARG A 253 -7.34 19.29 -13.13
N PHE A 254 -7.32 19.83 -14.36
CA PHE A 254 -7.86 19.13 -15.53
C PHE A 254 -7.14 17.79 -15.78
N PHE A 255 -5.80 17.75 -15.75
CA PHE A 255 -5.04 16.52 -15.95
C PHE A 255 -5.26 15.51 -14.82
N VAL A 256 -5.31 15.97 -13.56
CA VAL A 256 -5.61 15.14 -12.39
C VAL A 256 -7.01 14.55 -12.49
N GLY A 257 -8.01 15.34 -12.87
CA GLY A 257 -9.38 14.86 -13.08
C GLY A 257 -9.44 13.72 -14.12
N ASN A 258 -8.73 13.87 -15.25
CA ASN A 258 -8.63 12.83 -16.26
C ASN A 258 -7.91 11.57 -15.75
N ALA A 259 -6.87 11.71 -14.93
CA ALA A 259 -6.19 10.57 -14.32
C ALA A 259 -7.12 9.81 -13.35
N VAL A 260 -7.88 10.53 -12.52
CA VAL A 260 -8.88 9.95 -11.62
C VAL A 260 -9.97 9.19 -12.40
N GLN A 261 -10.44 9.75 -13.52
CA GLN A 261 -11.41 9.06 -14.40
C GLN A 261 -10.84 7.76 -14.98
N ARG A 262 -9.60 7.79 -15.50
CA ARG A 262 -8.94 6.58 -16.04
C ARG A 262 -8.66 5.53 -14.97
N ALA A 263 -8.50 5.92 -13.72
CA ALA A 263 -8.36 5.03 -12.57
C ALA A 263 -9.68 4.43 -12.07
N GLY A 264 -10.79 4.60 -12.83
CA GLY A 264 -12.10 4.05 -12.49
C GLY A 264 -12.93 4.95 -11.58
N ASN A 265 -12.47 6.18 -11.29
CA ASN A 265 -13.23 7.18 -10.54
C ASN A 265 -13.79 6.66 -9.20
N THR A 266 -12.98 5.94 -8.44
CA THR A 266 -13.38 5.32 -7.18
C THR A 266 -13.83 6.38 -6.16
N PRO A 267 -14.69 6.04 -5.19
CA PRO A 267 -15.12 6.98 -4.15
C PRO A 267 -13.95 7.64 -3.41
N GLU A 268 -12.89 6.88 -3.13
CA GLU A 268 -11.69 7.36 -2.47
C GLU A 268 -10.95 8.40 -3.32
N LEU A 269 -10.67 8.11 -4.60
CA LEU A 269 -9.98 9.04 -5.50
C LEU A 269 -10.80 10.33 -5.71
N ARG A 270 -12.13 10.21 -5.81
CA ARG A 270 -13.03 11.37 -5.89
C ARG A 270 -12.96 12.24 -4.64
N ALA A 271 -12.98 11.61 -3.44
CA ALA A 271 -12.89 12.35 -2.19
C ALA A 271 -11.55 13.09 -2.08
N ARG A 272 -10.43 12.42 -2.37
CA ARG A 272 -9.10 13.04 -2.38
C ARG A 272 -9.01 14.19 -3.39
N PHE A 273 -9.60 14.03 -4.57
CA PHE A 273 -9.64 15.08 -5.60
C PHE A 273 -10.45 16.29 -5.14
N ALA A 274 -11.64 16.06 -4.55
CA ALA A 274 -12.47 17.14 -4.01
C ALA A 274 -11.76 17.89 -2.86
N MET A 275 -11.07 17.17 -1.98
CA MET A 275 -10.28 17.77 -0.89
C MET A 275 -9.14 18.63 -1.42
N ALA A 276 -8.41 18.19 -2.44
CA ALA A 276 -7.33 18.95 -3.06
C ALA A 276 -7.87 20.24 -3.70
N GLN A 277 -9.04 20.20 -4.34
CA GLN A 277 -9.71 21.37 -4.90
C GLN A 277 -10.18 22.35 -3.82
N ALA A 278 -10.77 21.84 -2.73
CA ALA A 278 -11.28 22.67 -1.63
C ALA A 278 -10.15 23.43 -0.91
N ARG A 279 -8.99 22.81 -0.72
CA ARG A 279 -7.81 23.47 -0.14
C ARG A 279 -7.42 24.72 -0.93
N HIS A 280 -7.30 24.61 -2.24
CA HIS A 280 -6.95 25.74 -3.10
C HIS A 280 -7.99 26.85 -3.04
N SER A 281 -9.28 26.51 -3.01
CA SER A 281 -10.35 27.51 -2.91
C SER A 281 -10.35 28.24 -1.56
N SER A 282 -10.06 27.56 -0.45
CA SER A 282 -10.04 28.16 0.89
C SER A 282 -8.88 29.14 1.10
N ILE A 283 -7.74 28.89 0.49
CA ILE A 283 -6.56 29.77 0.57
C ILE A 283 -6.85 31.09 -0.13
N ARG A 284 -7.44 31.06 -1.31
CA ARG A 284 -7.78 32.27 -2.08
C ARG A 284 -8.80 33.16 -1.41
N THR A 285 -9.81 32.59 -0.74
CA THR A 285 -10.78 33.40 0.02
C THR A 285 -10.16 34.10 1.22
N GLN A 286 -9.00 33.66 1.72
CA GLN A 286 -8.28 34.31 2.80
C GLN A 286 -7.33 35.43 2.31
N GLU A 287 -6.91 35.42 1.05
CA GLU A 287 -6.07 36.46 0.45
C GLU A 287 -6.88 37.66 -0.08
N GLU A 288 -8.19 37.48 -0.31
CA GLU A 288 -9.12 38.53 -0.78
C GLU A 288 -9.76 39.31 0.37
N VAL A 289 -9.49 38.99 1.65
CA VAL A 289 -9.98 39.68 2.86
C VAL A 289 -8.85 40.41 3.55
#